data_15631b15421506014cc9de8eb51a93e4
#
_entry.id   15631b15421506014cc9de8eb51a93e4
#
_cell.length_a   1.000
_cell.length_b   1.000
_cell.length_c   1.000
_cell.angle_alpha   90.00
_cell.angle_beta   90.00
_cell.angle_gamma   90.00
#
_symmetry.space_group_name_H-M   'P 1'
#
loop_
_entity.id
_entity.type
_entity.pdbx_description
1 polymer ?
#
loop_
_entity_poly.entity_id
_entity_poly.type
_entity_poly.pdbx_seq_one_letter_code
_entity_poly.pdbx_strand_id
1 'polypeptide(L)'
;MKLLKTLCLAASAALAIPMTAQEKAQAVNGIPVEAPVNVVPAWGNEPLETDSRVVSYILPKRIMWTQSTWNAKIENQDVLLKNNYGQAALAGVELCHINNAGDGTNSLLFDFGREINGGIQIVTGMSATKTAKIRVRFGESAEEAMCDIDNKNGATNDHAMRDFTIELPWLGITECGNSGFRFVRIDVLGDDTDILLQEVRAAFKHRDIPYLGSFECSDKRLNDIWMTGAYTVHLNMQQYLWDGIKRDRLVWTGDINPEIHTVATVFGYNDVVDKSLDLSKQLFKPNQWMCGLSSYSVWWLISHYDWYIYTGNRKYLDEQQTYIEQLLDVLLSKVNEQGYETLDARFLDWPSSTNEKGIDAGLQAIMAMAMDCGAKMATLWGNEVLAQKCSQTAEKMKKCRRDFNGSKQAASLNAIAGMIDPAQAANETILPGGAKGFSTFYGYYMLEALALAGKYTEAMDIMSQYWGAMLDLGATTFWEDFDIDWTKNAARIDELVPKGKVDVHKTYGDYCYKGYRHSFCHGWASGPTTWLSRHVLGVKVLEPGCKKVAIEPHLGNLKWAKGTFPTPYGVIEISHEVNEKGKVISKVKAPKGVKIVKNK
;
A
#
# COMPACT_ATOMS: atom_id res chain seq x y z
N MET A 1 3.73 69.21 -1.82
CA MET A 1 5.04 68.55 -1.81
C MET A 1 5.34 67.70 -0.55
N LYS A 2 4.48 67.70 0.48
CA LYS A 2 4.66 66.85 1.69
C LYS A 2 3.86 65.52 1.64
N LEU A 3 2.84 65.39 0.76
CA LEU A 3 2.05 64.18 0.63
C LEU A 3 2.70 63.06 -0.24
N LEU A 4 3.62 63.46 -1.14
CA LEU A 4 4.29 62.48 -2.02
C LEU A 4 5.46 61.72 -1.34
N LYS A 5 6.01 62.28 -0.24
CA LYS A 5 7.12 61.63 0.50
C LYS A 5 6.63 60.52 1.47
N THR A 6 5.35 60.59 1.89
CA THR A 6 4.80 59.60 2.82
C THR A 6 4.29 58.34 2.11
N LEU A 7 3.90 58.43 0.82
CA LEU A 7 3.53 57.24 0.04
C LEU A 7 4.73 56.40 -0.42
N CYS A 8 5.90 57.03 -0.63
CA CYS A 8 7.07 56.24 -1.00
C CYS A 8 7.71 55.47 0.16
N LEU A 9 7.51 55.89 1.42
CA LEU A 9 8.00 55.15 2.58
C LEU A 9 7.07 53.99 2.98
N ALA A 10 5.77 54.07 2.67
CA ALA A 10 4.83 52.98 2.96
C ALA A 10 4.92 51.82 1.94
N ALA A 11 5.32 52.10 0.69
CA ALA A 11 5.55 51.09 -0.33
C ALA A 11 6.85 50.28 -0.13
N SER A 12 7.83 50.84 0.57
CA SER A 12 9.10 50.15 0.85
C SER A 12 9.05 49.23 2.09
N ALA A 13 8.04 49.41 2.95
CA ALA A 13 7.88 48.58 4.16
C ALA A 13 7.03 47.32 3.92
N ALA A 14 6.32 47.25 2.78
CA ALA A 14 5.44 46.10 2.47
C ALA A 14 6.16 44.99 1.66
N LEU A 15 7.43 45.14 1.33
CA LEU A 15 8.23 44.17 0.57
C LEU A 15 9.37 43.51 1.38
N ALA A 16 9.41 43.70 2.69
CA ALA A 16 10.23 42.89 3.56
C ALA A 16 9.40 41.69 4.03
N ILE A 17 9.17 40.73 3.14
CA ILE A 17 8.89 39.35 3.55
C ILE A 17 10.12 38.93 4.35
N PRO A 18 10.01 38.53 5.63
CA PRO A 18 11.16 37.99 6.32
C PRO A 18 11.57 36.74 5.56
N MET A 19 12.75 36.77 4.96
CA MET A 19 13.43 35.56 4.51
C MET A 19 13.64 34.69 5.76
N THR A 20 12.68 33.82 6.03
CA THR A 20 12.82 32.79 7.03
C THR A 20 13.95 31.88 6.59
N ALA A 21 15.03 31.92 7.38
CA ALA A 21 16.10 30.93 7.45
C ALA A 21 16.47 30.28 6.10
N GLN A 22 17.34 30.92 5.34
CA GLN A 22 18.25 30.17 4.49
C GLN A 22 18.96 29.17 5.42
N GLU A 23 18.61 27.91 5.31
CA GLU A 23 19.44 26.85 5.84
C GLU A 23 20.85 27.10 5.28
N LYS A 24 21.81 27.27 6.17
CA LYS A 24 23.21 27.48 5.78
C LYS A 24 23.59 26.26 4.94
N ALA A 25 23.88 26.49 3.66
CA ALA A 25 24.40 25.46 2.78
C ALA A 25 25.58 24.76 3.48
N GLN A 26 25.48 23.45 3.65
CA GLN A 26 26.57 22.69 4.25
C GLN A 26 27.73 22.66 3.25
N ALA A 27 28.91 23.04 3.68
CA ALA A 27 30.11 22.88 2.88
C ALA A 27 30.50 21.41 2.78
N VAL A 28 30.65 20.89 1.56
CA VAL A 28 31.22 19.57 1.30
C VAL A 28 32.67 19.74 0.90
N ASN A 29 33.59 19.17 1.68
CA ASN A 29 35.03 19.31 1.47
C ASN A 29 35.54 20.77 1.39
N GLY A 30 34.92 21.68 2.15
CA GLY A 30 35.29 23.11 2.17
C GLY A 30 34.78 23.92 0.97
N ILE A 31 34.06 23.33 0.06
CA ILE A 31 33.39 24.01 -1.07
C ILE A 31 31.97 24.36 -0.63
N PRO A 32 31.57 25.65 -0.66
CA PRO A 32 30.19 26.04 -0.38
C PRO A 32 29.25 25.37 -1.38
N VAL A 33 28.25 24.65 -0.89
CA VAL A 33 27.15 24.16 -1.72
C VAL A 33 26.12 25.27 -1.78
N GLU A 34 25.92 25.86 -2.94
CA GLU A 34 24.84 26.82 -3.14
C GLU A 34 23.49 26.14 -2.92
N ALA A 35 22.61 26.84 -2.19
CA ALA A 35 21.22 26.34 -2.05
C ALA A 35 20.60 26.22 -3.46
N PRO A 36 19.77 25.19 -3.71
CA PRO A 36 19.13 25.05 -5.01
C PRO A 36 18.39 26.35 -5.37
N VAL A 37 18.75 26.91 -6.49
CA VAL A 37 18.06 28.10 -7.02
C VAL A 37 16.70 27.63 -7.51
N ASN A 38 15.63 28.26 -7.04
CA ASN A 38 14.31 28.01 -7.60
C ASN A 38 14.30 28.53 -9.05
N VAL A 39 14.32 27.62 -10.01
CA VAL A 39 14.52 27.90 -11.44
C VAL A 39 13.26 28.49 -12.10
N VAL A 40 12.11 28.47 -11.41
CA VAL A 40 10.80 28.78 -11.99
C VAL A 40 10.35 30.25 -11.80
N PRO A 41 10.86 31.05 -10.87
CA PRO A 41 10.26 32.36 -10.51
C PRO A 41 10.25 33.42 -11.61
N ALA A 42 11.13 33.30 -12.58
CA ALA A 42 11.32 34.42 -13.57
C ALA A 42 10.20 34.49 -14.63
N TRP A 43 9.34 33.48 -14.75
CA TRP A 43 8.38 33.37 -15.86
C TRP A 43 6.90 33.51 -15.45
N GLY A 44 6.62 33.76 -14.17
CA GLY A 44 5.26 34.01 -13.68
C GLY A 44 4.35 32.75 -13.64
N ASN A 45 4.91 31.57 -13.88
CA ASN A 45 4.21 30.30 -13.76
C ASN A 45 4.80 29.53 -12.57
N GLU A 46 4.17 29.63 -11.42
CA GLU A 46 4.58 28.87 -10.26
C GLU A 46 4.12 27.41 -10.40
N PRO A 47 4.92 26.42 -9.92
CA PRO A 47 4.47 25.04 -9.89
C PRO A 47 3.20 24.94 -9.03
N LEU A 48 2.19 24.26 -9.54
CA LEU A 48 0.96 24.01 -8.81
C LEU A 48 1.25 23.17 -7.56
N GLU A 49 2.16 22.23 -7.69
CA GLU A 49 2.52 21.27 -6.66
C GLU A 49 3.92 20.72 -6.91
N THR A 50 4.66 20.42 -5.85
CA THR A 50 5.92 19.68 -5.94
C THR A 50 5.65 18.18 -5.73
N ASP A 51 6.07 17.33 -6.68
CA ASP A 51 5.97 15.89 -6.54
C ASP A 51 6.93 15.41 -5.43
N SER A 52 6.39 14.81 -4.39
CA SER A 52 7.17 14.27 -3.24
C SER A 52 7.82 12.92 -3.53
N ARG A 53 7.63 12.38 -4.75
CA ARG A 53 8.23 11.13 -5.18
C ARG A 53 9.55 11.39 -5.90
N VAL A 54 10.42 10.40 -5.84
CA VAL A 54 11.69 10.35 -6.58
C VAL A 54 11.65 9.23 -7.60
N VAL A 55 12.56 9.29 -8.57
CA VAL A 55 12.80 8.20 -9.51
C VAL A 55 14.15 7.56 -9.19
N SER A 56 14.14 6.26 -8.90
CA SER A 56 15.33 5.43 -8.75
C SER A 56 15.42 4.46 -9.92
N TYR A 57 16.64 4.17 -10.41
CA TYR A 57 16.83 3.23 -11.50
C TYR A 57 17.23 1.86 -10.98
N ILE A 58 16.57 0.81 -11.46
CA ILE A 58 16.78 -0.58 -11.03
C ILE A 58 17.07 -1.44 -12.26
N LEU A 59 18.15 -2.20 -12.22
CA LEU A 59 18.49 -3.16 -13.26
C LEU A 59 17.61 -4.42 -13.17
N PRO A 60 17.33 -5.10 -14.28
CA PRO A 60 16.72 -6.42 -14.25
C PRO A 60 17.60 -7.38 -13.45
N LYS A 61 16.96 -8.23 -12.65
CA LYS A 61 17.65 -9.28 -11.90
C LYS A 61 18.07 -10.43 -12.81
N ARG A 62 17.27 -10.70 -13.83
CA ARG A 62 17.52 -11.77 -14.81
C ARG A 62 16.72 -11.53 -16.10
N ILE A 63 17.20 -12.15 -17.18
CA ILE A 63 16.41 -12.39 -18.38
C ILE A 63 15.80 -13.79 -18.20
N MET A 64 14.48 -13.88 -18.12
CA MET A 64 13.77 -15.13 -17.87
C MET A 64 13.60 -15.97 -19.12
N TRP A 65 13.42 -15.28 -20.24
CA TRP A 65 13.12 -15.92 -21.50
C TRP A 65 13.58 -15.05 -22.65
N THR A 66 14.03 -15.69 -23.70
CA THR A 66 14.37 -15.08 -24.98
C THR A 66 13.80 -15.94 -26.10
N GLN A 67 13.44 -15.29 -27.18
CA GLN A 67 13.05 -15.97 -28.43
C GLN A 67 13.67 -15.25 -29.61
N SER A 68 14.26 -16.02 -30.52
CA SER A 68 14.65 -15.57 -31.83
C SER A 68 14.06 -16.53 -32.85
N THR A 69 13.43 -15.98 -33.89
CA THR A 69 12.83 -16.77 -34.95
C THR A 69 13.67 -16.67 -36.22
N TRP A 70 13.65 -17.70 -37.06
CA TRP A 70 14.39 -17.75 -38.33
C TRP A 70 15.90 -17.47 -38.14
N ASN A 71 16.44 -16.49 -38.86
CA ASN A 71 17.83 -16.06 -38.76
C ASN A 71 18.07 -14.90 -37.81
N ALA A 72 17.04 -14.47 -37.07
CA ALA A 72 17.15 -13.42 -36.08
C ALA A 72 18.10 -13.84 -34.93
N LYS A 73 18.82 -12.90 -34.34
CA LYS A 73 19.82 -13.16 -33.30
C LYS A 73 19.78 -12.10 -32.20
N ILE A 74 20.07 -12.55 -30.98
CA ILE A 74 20.39 -11.72 -29.83
C ILE A 74 21.79 -12.11 -29.36
N GLU A 75 22.70 -11.17 -29.35
CA GLU A 75 24.10 -11.37 -28.96
C GLU A 75 24.41 -10.50 -27.75
N ASN A 76 25.20 -11.03 -26.80
CA ASN A 76 25.69 -10.33 -25.62
C ASN A 76 24.55 -9.78 -24.71
N GLN A 77 23.45 -10.51 -24.55
CA GLN A 77 22.29 -10.09 -23.77
C GLN A 77 22.57 -9.84 -22.27
N ASP A 78 23.61 -10.47 -21.71
CA ASP A 78 23.96 -10.33 -20.29
C ASP A 78 24.45 -8.92 -19.92
N VAL A 79 24.78 -8.10 -20.92
CA VAL A 79 25.10 -6.67 -20.73
C VAL A 79 23.89 -5.94 -20.14
N LEU A 80 22.67 -6.33 -20.49
CA LEU A 80 21.42 -5.71 -20.04
C LEU A 80 21.12 -5.98 -18.56
N LEU A 81 21.90 -6.85 -17.89
CA LEU A 81 21.81 -7.14 -16.45
C LEU A 81 22.84 -6.35 -15.63
N LYS A 82 23.65 -5.52 -16.28
CA LYS A 82 24.73 -4.78 -15.64
C LYS A 82 24.49 -3.27 -15.74
N ASN A 83 25.03 -2.54 -14.76
CA ASN A 83 25.07 -1.08 -14.87
C ASN A 83 26.04 -0.69 -16.00
N ASN A 84 25.54 0.06 -16.95
CA ASN A 84 26.26 0.52 -18.12
C ASN A 84 26.05 2.02 -18.33
N TYR A 85 26.21 2.77 -17.22
CA TYR A 85 26.16 4.23 -17.06
C TYR A 85 24.79 4.90 -17.22
N GLY A 86 23.78 4.26 -17.83
CA GLY A 86 22.46 4.85 -18.03
C GLY A 86 22.43 6.12 -18.89
N GLN A 87 23.50 6.38 -19.62
CA GLN A 87 23.68 7.50 -20.53
C GLN A 87 24.18 6.98 -21.86
N ALA A 88 23.51 7.34 -22.97
CA ALA A 88 23.91 6.93 -24.29
C ALA A 88 25.35 7.42 -24.60
N ALA A 89 26.19 6.52 -25.08
CA ALA A 89 27.61 6.78 -25.36
C ALA A 89 27.97 6.43 -26.81
N LEU A 90 28.87 7.23 -27.37
CA LEU A 90 29.36 6.99 -28.74
C LEU A 90 30.35 5.83 -28.84
N ALA A 91 31.05 5.52 -27.76
CA ALA A 91 32.04 4.45 -27.68
C ALA A 91 32.37 4.10 -26.22
N GLY A 92 33.08 3.00 -26.02
CA GLY A 92 33.60 2.61 -24.70
C GLY A 92 32.60 1.89 -23.80
N VAL A 93 31.47 1.43 -24.33
CA VAL A 93 30.43 0.68 -23.63
C VAL A 93 30.21 -0.68 -24.28
N GLU A 94 29.82 -1.66 -23.50
CA GLU A 94 29.36 -2.95 -24.01
C GLU A 94 27.94 -2.83 -24.53
N LEU A 95 27.59 -3.55 -25.57
CA LEU A 95 26.29 -3.49 -26.22
C LEU A 95 25.70 -4.88 -26.42
N CYS A 96 24.39 -4.99 -26.21
CA CYS A 96 23.60 -6.13 -26.66
C CYS A 96 23.16 -5.85 -28.10
N HIS A 97 23.51 -6.74 -29.03
CA HIS A 97 23.13 -6.63 -30.44
C HIS A 97 21.88 -7.49 -30.70
N ILE A 98 20.86 -6.86 -31.27
CA ILE A 98 19.62 -7.53 -31.65
C ILE A 98 19.36 -7.26 -33.13
N ASN A 99 19.33 -8.35 -33.93
CA ASN A 99 19.14 -8.28 -35.37
C ASN A 99 18.00 -9.22 -35.78
N ASN A 100 16.95 -8.67 -36.40
CA ASN A 100 15.81 -9.46 -36.84
C ASN A 100 16.05 -10.25 -38.14
N ALA A 101 17.02 -9.91 -38.96
CA ALA A 101 17.39 -10.62 -40.18
C ALA A 101 16.20 -11.12 -41.04
N GLY A 102 15.76 -10.32 -42.01
CA GLY A 102 14.54 -10.58 -42.78
C GLY A 102 13.29 -10.42 -41.90
N ASP A 103 12.37 -11.35 -42.04
CA ASP A 103 11.10 -11.40 -41.28
C ASP A 103 11.22 -12.07 -39.89
N GLY A 104 12.46 -12.35 -39.45
CA GLY A 104 12.73 -12.86 -38.10
C GLY A 104 12.39 -11.86 -37.02
N THR A 105 12.09 -12.34 -35.82
CA THR A 105 11.74 -11.53 -34.64
C THR A 105 12.56 -11.91 -33.44
N ASN A 106 12.85 -10.94 -32.61
CA ASN A 106 13.52 -11.13 -31.32
C ASN A 106 12.65 -10.61 -30.18
N SER A 107 12.64 -11.38 -29.09
CA SER A 107 11.91 -11.03 -27.87
C SER A 107 12.72 -11.36 -26.64
N LEU A 108 12.60 -10.53 -25.60
CA LEU A 108 13.19 -10.76 -24.27
C LEU A 108 12.15 -10.52 -23.19
N LEU A 109 12.17 -11.35 -22.13
CA LEU A 109 11.39 -11.17 -20.92
C LEU A 109 12.33 -10.92 -19.73
N PHE A 110 12.21 -9.76 -19.12
CA PHE A 110 12.99 -9.34 -17.95
C PHE A 110 12.19 -9.55 -16.66
N ASP A 111 12.86 -10.02 -15.61
CA ASP A 111 12.36 -10.01 -14.21
C ASP A 111 13.20 -9.03 -13.40
N PHE A 112 12.57 -8.00 -12.85
CA PHE A 112 13.20 -7.00 -11.98
C PHE A 112 13.36 -7.50 -10.52
N GLY A 113 12.86 -8.70 -10.21
CA GLY A 113 13.03 -9.37 -8.93
C GLY A 113 12.07 -8.92 -7.85
N ARG A 114 11.35 -7.83 -8.05
CA ARG A 114 10.32 -7.31 -7.15
C ARG A 114 9.33 -6.44 -7.91
N GLU A 115 8.17 -6.26 -7.31
CA GLU A 115 7.15 -5.34 -7.81
C GLU A 115 7.65 -3.89 -7.78
N ILE A 116 7.31 -3.10 -8.80
CA ILE A 116 7.78 -1.74 -9.03
C ILE A 116 6.58 -0.90 -9.54
N ASN A 117 6.47 0.34 -9.08
CA ASN A 117 5.59 1.34 -9.70
C ASN A 117 6.42 2.27 -10.59
N GLY A 118 6.10 2.36 -11.88
CA GLY A 118 6.81 3.24 -12.80
C GLY A 118 6.83 2.71 -14.24
N GLY A 119 7.96 2.86 -14.90
CA GLY A 119 8.19 2.43 -16.27
C GLY A 119 9.59 1.84 -16.46
N ILE A 120 10.02 1.77 -17.72
CA ILE A 120 11.41 1.40 -18.05
C ILE A 120 12.09 2.51 -18.81
N GLN A 121 13.40 2.56 -18.67
CA GLN A 121 14.29 3.38 -19.48
C GLN A 121 15.19 2.46 -20.30
N ILE A 122 15.25 2.73 -21.59
CA ILE A 122 16.05 1.99 -22.58
C ILE A 122 17.10 2.93 -23.14
N VAL A 123 18.35 2.52 -23.08
CA VAL A 123 19.49 3.25 -23.64
C VAL A 123 19.98 2.51 -24.86
N THR A 124 19.94 3.18 -26.02
CA THR A 124 20.40 2.64 -27.30
C THR A 124 21.84 3.09 -27.60
N GLY A 125 22.63 2.18 -28.19
CA GLY A 125 23.90 2.48 -28.84
C GLY A 125 23.70 2.89 -30.30
N MET A 126 24.80 3.09 -31.04
CA MET A 126 24.76 3.50 -32.46
C MET A 126 24.20 2.39 -33.35
N SER A 127 22.91 2.25 -33.38
CA SER A 127 22.17 1.23 -34.14
C SER A 127 22.19 1.49 -35.66
N ALA A 128 22.17 0.43 -36.46
CA ALA A 128 22.06 0.55 -37.90
C ALA A 128 20.68 1.03 -38.34
N THR A 129 19.63 0.55 -37.67
CA THR A 129 18.25 1.05 -37.88
C THR A 129 18.08 2.39 -37.20
N LYS A 130 17.78 3.45 -37.97
CA LYS A 130 17.67 4.82 -37.43
C LYS A 130 16.53 5.03 -36.44
N THR A 131 15.41 4.36 -36.70
CA THR A 131 14.24 4.39 -35.82
C THR A 131 13.67 2.97 -35.78
N ALA A 132 13.84 2.30 -34.64
CA ALA A 132 13.39 0.94 -34.45
C ALA A 132 12.09 0.91 -33.67
N LYS A 133 11.13 0.10 -34.11
CA LYS A 133 9.90 -0.12 -33.34
C LYS A 133 10.06 -1.30 -32.41
N ILE A 134 9.63 -1.11 -31.17
CA ILE A 134 9.52 -2.18 -30.18
C ILE A 134 8.13 -2.19 -29.56
N ARG A 135 7.66 -3.38 -29.21
CA ARG A 135 6.48 -3.54 -28.35
C ARG A 135 6.94 -3.81 -26.93
N VAL A 136 6.36 -3.10 -25.97
CA VAL A 136 6.67 -3.24 -24.54
C VAL A 136 5.43 -3.71 -23.81
N ARG A 137 5.56 -4.76 -23.01
CA ARG A 137 4.48 -5.32 -22.19
C ARG A 137 4.92 -5.44 -20.75
N PHE A 138 4.13 -4.87 -19.85
CA PHE A 138 4.35 -4.93 -18.40
C PHE A 138 3.44 -5.98 -17.77
N GLY A 139 3.89 -6.64 -16.71
CA GLY A 139 3.09 -7.58 -15.94
C GLY A 139 3.53 -7.69 -14.49
N GLU A 140 2.58 -7.91 -13.58
CA GLU A 140 2.85 -8.29 -12.19
C GLU A 140 3.18 -9.78 -12.06
N SER A 141 2.83 -10.59 -13.07
CA SER A 141 3.30 -11.96 -13.25
C SER A 141 4.00 -12.13 -14.59
N ALA A 142 4.83 -13.16 -14.71
CA ALA A 142 5.53 -13.47 -15.95
C ALA A 142 4.54 -13.71 -17.10
N GLU A 143 3.48 -14.48 -16.86
CA GLU A 143 2.46 -14.78 -17.86
C GLU A 143 1.63 -13.55 -18.27
N GLU A 144 1.37 -12.61 -17.36
CA GLU A 144 0.74 -11.35 -17.75
C GLU A 144 1.60 -10.58 -18.74
N ALA A 145 2.92 -10.49 -18.54
CA ALA A 145 3.83 -9.83 -19.48
C ALA A 145 3.89 -10.57 -20.82
N MET A 146 3.63 -11.87 -20.85
CA MET A 146 3.57 -12.69 -22.08
C MET A 146 2.23 -12.59 -22.80
N CYS A 147 1.16 -12.16 -22.12
CA CYS A 147 -0.20 -12.14 -22.68
C CYS A 147 -0.46 -10.91 -23.54
N ASP A 148 -1.21 -11.10 -24.64
CA ASP A 148 -1.74 -10.02 -25.44
C ASP A 148 -2.98 -9.38 -24.78
N ILE A 149 -3.25 -8.11 -25.09
CA ILE A 149 -4.51 -7.46 -24.72
C ILE A 149 -5.65 -8.08 -25.53
N ASP A 150 -6.53 -8.80 -24.86
CA ASP A 150 -7.62 -9.52 -25.53
C ASP A 150 -9.00 -9.34 -24.87
N ASN A 151 -9.10 -8.60 -23.77
CA ASN A 151 -10.29 -8.40 -22.95
C ASN A 151 -10.97 -9.70 -22.46
N LYS A 152 -10.47 -10.88 -22.82
CA LYS A 152 -10.99 -12.19 -22.38
C LYS A 152 -10.29 -12.64 -21.10
N ASN A 153 -8.98 -12.43 -21.06
CA ASN A 153 -8.12 -12.84 -19.94
C ASN A 153 -7.84 -11.69 -18.96
N GLY A 154 -8.47 -10.52 -19.15
CA GLY A 154 -8.31 -9.36 -18.28
C GLY A 154 -6.98 -8.60 -18.45
N ALA A 155 -6.16 -8.95 -19.44
CA ALA A 155 -5.00 -8.14 -19.83
C ALA A 155 -5.50 -6.90 -20.60
N THR A 156 -5.49 -5.73 -19.99
CA THR A 156 -6.09 -4.50 -20.52
C THR A 156 -5.20 -3.28 -20.30
N ASN A 157 -5.50 -2.19 -21.01
CA ASN A 157 -4.88 -0.86 -20.82
C ASN A 157 -5.83 0.13 -20.14
N ASP A 158 -6.86 -0.34 -19.46
CA ASP A 158 -7.94 0.51 -18.96
C ASP A 158 -7.55 1.46 -17.83
N HIS A 159 -6.58 1.11 -16.98
CA HIS A 159 -6.11 1.94 -15.86
C HIS A 159 -4.65 2.42 -16.02
N ALA A 160 -3.84 1.66 -16.75
CA ALA A 160 -2.47 2.03 -17.10
C ALA A 160 -2.07 1.37 -18.42
N MET A 161 -1.19 2.03 -19.16
CA MET A 161 -0.66 1.48 -20.41
C MET A 161 0.34 0.37 -20.09
N ARG A 162 -0.08 -0.89 -20.22
CA ARG A 162 0.75 -2.08 -19.99
C ARG A 162 1.26 -2.74 -21.27
N ASP A 163 0.66 -2.44 -22.42
CA ASP A 163 0.99 -3.03 -23.72
C ASP A 163 0.88 -1.96 -24.81
N PHE A 164 1.99 -1.62 -25.43
CA PHE A 164 2.05 -0.56 -26.44
C PHE A 164 3.32 -0.64 -27.26
N THR A 165 3.31 0.00 -28.42
CA THR A 165 4.45 0.10 -29.33
C THR A 165 5.07 1.50 -29.24
N ILE A 166 6.39 1.55 -29.15
CA ILE A 166 7.17 2.79 -29.15
C ILE A 166 8.29 2.74 -30.21
N GLU A 167 8.85 3.89 -30.50
CA GLU A 167 10.01 4.03 -31.38
C GLU A 167 11.26 4.35 -30.54
N LEU A 168 12.34 3.64 -30.82
CA LEU A 168 13.66 3.88 -30.23
C LEU A 168 14.54 4.66 -31.23
N PRO A 169 15.26 5.69 -30.80
CA PRO A 169 16.26 6.37 -31.63
C PRO A 169 17.47 5.44 -31.89
N TRP A 170 18.19 5.70 -32.97
CA TRP A 170 19.42 4.97 -33.30
C TRP A 170 20.54 5.17 -32.26
N LEU A 171 20.51 6.25 -31.47
CA LEU A 171 21.38 6.56 -30.32
C LEU A 171 20.60 7.49 -29.40
N GLY A 172 20.38 7.10 -28.14
CA GLY A 172 19.69 7.96 -27.19
C GLY A 172 19.10 7.21 -26.00
N ILE A 173 18.23 7.88 -25.30
CA ILE A 173 17.53 7.38 -24.12
C ILE A 173 16.04 7.55 -24.34
N THR A 174 15.28 6.47 -24.14
CA THR A 174 13.82 6.49 -24.20
C THR A 174 13.27 5.94 -22.88
N GLU A 175 12.39 6.71 -22.24
CA GLU A 175 11.65 6.27 -21.06
C GLU A 175 10.20 6.05 -21.43
N CYS A 176 9.60 4.94 -20.98
CA CYS A 176 8.23 4.59 -21.30
C CYS A 176 7.58 3.76 -20.19
N GLY A 177 6.25 3.86 -20.16
CA GLY A 177 5.41 3.16 -19.19
C GLY A 177 5.18 3.95 -17.90
N ASN A 178 4.10 3.61 -17.23
CA ASN A 178 3.71 4.12 -15.92
C ASN A 178 2.66 3.17 -15.34
N SER A 179 3.11 2.06 -14.75
CA SER A 179 2.25 0.98 -14.25
C SER A 179 2.90 0.30 -13.05
N GLY A 180 2.12 -0.55 -12.35
CA GLY A 180 2.66 -1.57 -11.45
C GLY A 180 3.16 -2.76 -12.27
N PHE A 181 4.36 -3.24 -11.99
CA PHE A 181 4.93 -4.39 -12.69
C PHE A 181 6.15 -4.98 -11.94
N ARG A 182 6.41 -6.22 -12.24
CA ARG A 182 7.69 -6.89 -11.93
C ARG A 182 8.38 -7.38 -13.21
N PHE A 183 7.61 -7.68 -14.24
CA PHE A 183 8.09 -8.27 -15.48
C PHE A 183 7.86 -7.34 -16.66
N VAL A 184 8.83 -7.31 -17.56
CA VAL A 184 8.72 -6.54 -18.80
C VAL A 184 9.15 -7.41 -19.98
N ARG A 185 8.27 -7.55 -20.96
CA ARG A 185 8.61 -8.15 -22.25
C ARG A 185 8.85 -7.06 -23.27
N ILE A 186 9.94 -7.22 -24.04
CA ILE A 186 10.27 -6.38 -25.19
C ILE A 186 10.30 -7.27 -26.43
N ASP A 187 9.53 -6.91 -27.45
CA ASP A 187 9.56 -7.52 -28.77
C ASP A 187 10.11 -6.48 -29.76
N VAL A 188 11.15 -6.82 -30.50
CA VAL A 188 11.71 -5.98 -31.56
C VAL A 188 10.91 -6.23 -32.84
N LEU A 189 10.34 -5.16 -33.40
CA LEU A 189 9.42 -5.22 -34.54
C LEU A 189 10.11 -4.75 -35.85
N GLY A 190 9.60 -5.25 -36.97
CA GLY A 190 10.03 -4.87 -38.32
C GLY A 190 11.13 -5.75 -38.85
N ASP A 191 11.03 -5.95 -40.18
CA ASP A 191 11.97 -6.76 -40.93
C ASP A 191 13.35 -6.08 -40.97
N ASP A 192 14.42 -6.88 -40.98
CA ASP A 192 15.81 -6.41 -41.00
C ASP A 192 16.14 -5.33 -39.96
N THR A 193 15.38 -5.27 -38.86
CA THR A 193 15.65 -4.34 -37.74
C THR A 193 16.93 -4.74 -37.02
N ASP A 194 17.90 -3.81 -36.98
CA ASP A 194 19.20 -3.97 -36.36
C ASP A 194 19.43 -2.89 -35.30
N ILE A 195 19.43 -3.25 -34.03
CA ILE A 195 19.57 -2.34 -32.89
C ILE A 195 20.65 -2.78 -31.91
N LEU A 196 21.26 -1.80 -31.29
CA LEU A 196 22.22 -1.97 -30.21
C LEU A 196 21.61 -1.39 -28.92
N LEU A 197 21.45 -2.21 -27.89
CA LEU A 197 20.99 -1.81 -26.58
C LEU A 197 22.18 -1.73 -25.61
N GLN A 198 22.36 -0.57 -24.98
CA GLN A 198 23.38 -0.37 -23.96
C GLN A 198 22.87 -0.77 -22.58
N GLU A 199 21.65 -0.38 -22.22
CA GLU A 199 21.06 -0.65 -20.92
C GLU A 199 19.53 -0.69 -21.00
N VAL A 200 18.92 -1.57 -20.19
CA VAL A 200 17.49 -1.58 -19.88
C VAL A 200 17.36 -1.53 -18.37
N ARG A 201 16.63 -0.53 -17.84
CA ARG A 201 16.43 -0.38 -16.39
C ARG A 201 15.03 0.09 -16.06
N ALA A 202 14.51 -0.28 -14.92
CA ALA A 202 13.25 0.27 -14.43
C ALA A 202 13.45 1.70 -13.91
N ALA A 203 12.54 2.59 -14.30
CA ALA A 203 12.38 3.93 -13.73
C ALA A 203 11.35 3.84 -12.59
N PHE A 204 11.84 3.49 -11.40
CA PHE A 204 11.04 3.24 -10.21
C PHE A 204 10.64 4.54 -9.52
N LYS A 205 9.36 4.86 -9.54
CA LYS A 205 8.79 6.05 -8.90
C LYS A 205 8.21 5.70 -7.54
N HIS A 206 8.77 6.30 -6.48
CA HIS A 206 8.38 6.03 -5.10
C HIS A 206 8.61 7.24 -4.20
N ARG A 207 8.05 7.25 -2.99
CA ARG A 207 8.47 8.18 -1.94
C ARG A 207 9.80 7.72 -1.35
N ASP A 208 10.79 8.61 -1.26
CA ASP A 208 12.08 8.34 -0.61
C ASP A 208 11.94 8.62 0.88
N ILE A 209 11.39 7.66 1.61
CA ILE A 209 11.10 7.74 3.04
C ILE A 209 11.71 6.56 3.79
N PRO A 210 12.27 6.80 5.01
CA PRO A 210 12.87 5.74 5.80
C PRO A 210 11.80 4.83 6.44
N TYR A 211 12.12 3.55 6.57
CA TYR A 211 11.39 2.61 7.42
C TYR A 211 11.82 2.84 8.87
N LEU A 212 11.01 3.58 9.62
CA LEU A 212 11.28 3.89 11.04
C LEU A 212 10.87 2.73 11.94
N GLY A 213 9.80 2.05 11.58
CA GLY A 213 9.39 0.79 12.19
C GLY A 213 10.15 -0.38 11.63
N SER A 214 10.39 -1.39 12.44
CA SER A 214 11.02 -2.64 12.04
C SER A 214 10.49 -3.80 12.87
N PHE A 215 10.62 -5.01 12.32
CA PHE A 215 10.25 -6.25 12.99
C PHE A 215 11.18 -7.38 12.57
N GLU A 216 11.68 -8.10 13.53
CA GLU A 216 12.45 -9.33 13.34
C GLU A 216 12.14 -10.28 14.48
N CYS A 217 11.94 -11.55 14.17
CA CYS A 217 11.70 -12.60 15.15
C CYS A 217 12.42 -13.90 14.78
N SER A 218 12.29 -14.92 15.63
CA SER A 218 12.92 -16.22 15.39
C SER A 218 12.31 -17.03 14.24
N ASP A 219 11.22 -16.58 13.64
CA ASP A 219 10.59 -17.17 12.46
C ASP A 219 10.82 -16.28 11.23
N LYS A 220 11.64 -16.75 10.31
CA LYS A 220 11.96 -16.01 9.07
C LYS A 220 10.73 -15.72 8.22
N ARG A 221 9.75 -16.63 8.20
CA ARG A 221 8.54 -16.46 7.38
C ARG A 221 7.70 -15.27 7.85
N LEU A 222 7.58 -15.07 9.15
CA LEU A 222 6.90 -13.90 9.72
C LEU A 222 7.67 -12.61 9.43
N ASN A 223 9.01 -12.65 9.42
CA ASN A 223 9.85 -11.51 9.04
C ASN A 223 9.61 -11.12 7.58
N ASP A 224 9.57 -12.11 6.69
CA ASP A 224 9.31 -11.91 5.26
C ASP A 224 7.88 -11.34 5.05
N ILE A 225 6.88 -11.85 5.78
CA ILE A 225 5.50 -11.35 5.73
C ILE A 225 5.43 -9.88 6.17
N TRP A 226 6.08 -9.54 7.31
CA TRP A 226 6.11 -8.15 7.80
C TRP A 226 6.70 -7.19 6.76
N MET A 227 7.85 -7.55 6.20
CA MET A 227 8.55 -6.73 5.21
C MET A 227 7.76 -6.60 3.91
N THR A 228 7.11 -7.67 3.46
CA THR A 228 6.30 -7.67 2.24
C THR A 228 5.09 -6.75 2.38
N GLY A 229 4.40 -6.76 3.52
CA GLY A 229 3.28 -5.84 3.75
C GLY A 229 3.73 -4.38 3.88
N ALA A 230 4.87 -4.13 4.54
CA ALA A 230 5.48 -2.79 4.60
C ALA A 230 5.84 -2.27 3.20
N TYR A 231 6.43 -3.12 2.36
CA TYR A 231 6.77 -2.78 0.98
C TYR A 231 5.53 -2.57 0.10
N THR A 232 4.49 -3.39 0.29
CA THR A 232 3.21 -3.24 -0.42
C THR A 232 2.62 -1.84 -0.21
N VAL A 233 2.49 -1.40 1.05
CA VAL A 233 1.96 -0.06 1.35
C VAL A 233 2.90 1.03 0.86
N HIS A 234 4.22 0.86 0.99
CA HIS A 234 5.18 1.84 0.47
C HIS A 234 4.99 2.11 -1.03
N LEU A 235 4.74 1.06 -1.82
CA LEU A 235 4.45 1.22 -3.25
C LEU A 235 3.14 1.97 -3.50
N ASN A 236 2.13 1.80 -2.64
CA ASN A 236 0.84 2.49 -2.74
C ASN A 236 0.87 3.93 -2.22
N MET A 237 1.90 4.31 -1.44
CA MET A 237 2.15 5.70 -1.00
C MET A 237 2.70 6.54 -2.16
N GLN A 238 1.83 6.91 -3.08
CA GLN A 238 2.18 7.71 -4.25
C GLN A 238 1.91 9.21 -3.98
N GLN A 239 1.35 9.95 -4.91
CA GLN A 239 0.88 11.33 -4.65
C GLN A 239 -0.24 11.32 -3.61
N TYR A 240 -1.08 10.30 -3.67
CA TYR A 240 -2.06 9.90 -2.68
C TYR A 240 -1.78 8.46 -2.25
N LEU A 241 -2.47 7.98 -1.25
CA LEU A 241 -2.47 6.58 -0.88
C LEU A 241 -3.45 5.85 -1.81
N TRP A 242 -2.89 5.04 -2.71
CA TRP A 242 -3.66 4.30 -3.72
C TRP A 242 -3.99 2.90 -3.21
N ASP A 243 -5.10 2.37 -3.71
CA ASP A 243 -5.49 0.97 -3.53
C ASP A 243 -4.45 -0.01 -4.09
N GLY A 244 -4.00 0.26 -5.32
CA GLY A 244 -3.04 -0.56 -6.06
C GLY A 244 -2.24 0.24 -7.08
N ILE A 245 -1.08 -0.28 -7.51
CA ILE A 245 -0.16 0.43 -8.42
C ILE A 245 -0.32 0.06 -9.90
N LYS A 246 -0.84 -1.13 -10.22
CA LYS A 246 -1.19 -1.48 -11.59
C LYS A 246 -2.54 -0.87 -11.96
N ARG A 247 -3.52 -1.00 -11.07
CA ARG A 247 -4.93 -0.68 -11.23
C ARG A 247 -5.52 -0.48 -9.82
N ASP A 248 -6.52 0.21 -9.53
CA ASP A 248 -7.21 1.33 -10.18
C ASP A 248 -6.39 2.61 -10.09
N ARG A 249 -5.42 2.68 -9.15
CA ARG A 249 -4.56 3.82 -8.85
C ARG A 249 -5.36 5.01 -8.33
N LEU A 250 -6.34 4.70 -7.49
CA LEU A 250 -7.31 5.62 -6.93
C LEU A 250 -7.24 5.61 -5.40
N VAL A 251 -7.86 6.60 -4.80
CA VAL A 251 -8.11 6.64 -3.35
C VAL A 251 -9.44 5.93 -3.08
N TRP A 252 -9.37 4.62 -2.87
CA TRP A 252 -10.50 3.84 -2.39
C TRP A 252 -10.62 3.98 -0.88
N THR A 253 -11.54 4.80 -0.43
CA THR A 253 -11.61 5.32 0.95
C THR A 253 -11.68 4.23 2.03
N GLY A 254 -12.33 3.10 1.74
CA GLY A 254 -12.42 1.97 2.68
C GLY A 254 -11.13 1.20 2.84
N ASP A 255 -10.32 1.14 1.77
CA ASP A 255 -9.03 0.46 1.74
C ASP A 255 -8.01 1.14 2.67
N ILE A 256 -8.16 2.47 2.86
CA ILE A 256 -7.25 3.29 3.65
C ILE A 256 -7.14 2.79 5.09
N ASN A 257 -8.19 2.23 5.69
CA ASN A 257 -8.15 1.88 7.12
C ASN A 257 -7.02 0.91 7.49
N PRO A 258 -6.86 -0.29 6.89
CA PRO A 258 -5.70 -1.14 7.19
C PRO A 258 -4.37 -0.54 6.73
N GLU A 259 -4.37 0.29 5.68
CA GLU A 259 -3.16 0.94 5.19
C GLU A 259 -2.60 1.96 6.18
N ILE A 260 -3.43 2.83 6.79
CA ILE A 260 -2.96 3.82 7.76
C ILE A 260 -2.35 3.19 9.01
N HIS A 261 -2.85 2.03 9.42
CA HIS A 261 -2.23 1.28 10.50
C HIS A 261 -0.82 0.82 10.13
N THR A 262 -0.64 0.37 8.89
CA THR A 262 0.70 -0.01 8.37
C THR A 262 1.59 1.21 8.16
N VAL A 263 1.07 2.33 7.63
CA VAL A 263 1.81 3.59 7.52
C VAL A 263 2.29 4.05 8.89
N ALA A 264 1.40 4.11 9.88
CA ALA A 264 1.74 4.50 11.25
C ALA A 264 2.80 3.59 11.87
N THR A 265 2.72 2.29 11.59
CA THR A 265 3.63 1.27 12.17
C THR A 265 5.03 1.31 11.54
N VAL A 266 5.13 1.56 10.24
CA VAL A 266 6.38 1.49 9.47
C VAL A 266 7.03 2.86 9.29
N PHE A 267 6.25 3.87 8.94
CA PHE A 267 6.76 5.19 8.54
C PHE A 267 6.48 6.28 9.58
N GLY A 268 5.54 6.05 10.52
CA GLY A 268 5.02 7.08 11.41
C GLY A 268 4.05 8.03 10.68
N TYR A 269 4.09 9.32 11.04
CA TYR A 269 3.28 10.31 10.33
C TYR A 269 3.78 10.50 8.88
N ASN A 270 2.84 10.49 7.96
CA ASN A 270 3.10 10.86 6.57
C ASN A 270 1.89 11.63 5.99
N ASP A 271 2.16 12.72 5.29
CA ASP A 271 1.15 13.62 4.72
C ASP A 271 0.26 12.97 3.66
N VAL A 272 0.69 11.85 3.09
CA VAL A 272 -0.10 11.10 2.10
C VAL A 272 -1.44 10.63 2.67
N VAL A 273 -1.49 10.33 3.98
CA VAL A 273 -2.72 9.91 4.65
C VAL A 273 -3.68 11.09 4.74
N ASP A 274 -3.22 12.22 5.29
CA ASP A 274 -4.04 13.44 5.41
C ASP A 274 -4.59 13.86 4.05
N LYS A 275 -3.74 13.93 3.02
CA LYS A 275 -4.12 14.26 1.64
C LYS A 275 -5.19 13.32 1.07
N SER A 276 -5.07 12.02 1.33
CA SER A 276 -6.01 11.02 0.80
C SER A 276 -7.38 11.08 1.48
N LEU A 277 -7.39 11.27 2.80
CA LEU A 277 -8.62 11.48 3.55
C LEU A 277 -9.31 12.80 3.14
N ASP A 278 -8.53 13.86 2.93
CA ASP A 278 -9.04 15.15 2.47
C ASP A 278 -9.57 15.09 1.04
N LEU A 279 -8.92 14.34 0.14
CA LEU A 279 -9.44 14.14 -1.22
C LEU A 279 -10.82 13.48 -1.19
N SER A 280 -11.01 12.45 -0.38
CA SER A 280 -12.32 11.80 -0.21
C SER A 280 -13.39 12.80 0.27
N LYS A 281 -13.06 13.63 1.26
CA LYS A 281 -13.95 14.71 1.74
C LYS A 281 -14.29 15.75 0.66
N GLN A 282 -13.33 16.10 -0.19
CA GLN A 282 -13.52 17.08 -1.26
C GLN A 282 -14.40 16.54 -2.39
N LEU A 283 -14.30 15.26 -2.70
CA LEU A 283 -15.02 14.62 -3.80
C LEU A 283 -16.46 14.26 -3.44
N PHE A 284 -16.75 13.99 -2.17
CA PHE A 284 -18.06 13.50 -1.72
C PHE A 284 -18.64 14.40 -0.65
N LYS A 285 -19.93 14.72 -0.76
CA LYS A 285 -20.67 15.41 0.31
C LYS A 285 -21.00 14.42 1.44
N PRO A 286 -21.24 14.87 2.69
CA PRO A 286 -21.56 13.99 3.81
C PRO A 286 -22.75 13.04 3.58
N ASN A 287 -23.69 13.41 2.73
CA ASN A 287 -24.87 12.60 2.35
C ASN A 287 -24.67 11.78 1.08
N GLN A 288 -23.46 11.69 0.56
CA GLN A 288 -23.06 10.86 -0.57
C GLN A 288 -22.08 9.80 -0.09
N TRP A 289 -22.35 8.53 -0.42
CA TRP A 289 -21.41 7.47 -0.06
C TRP A 289 -20.09 7.62 -0.80
N MET A 290 -19.00 7.63 -0.05
CA MET A 290 -17.65 7.68 -0.61
C MET A 290 -17.40 6.47 -1.50
N CYS A 291 -16.87 6.70 -2.69
CA CYS A 291 -16.67 5.69 -3.72
C CYS A 291 -17.95 4.90 -4.09
N GLY A 292 -19.14 5.43 -3.77
CA GLY A 292 -20.43 4.78 -4.02
C GLY A 292 -20.76 3.65 -3.04
N LEU A 293 -20.02 3.46 -1.95
CA LEU A 293 -20.18 2.38 -0.97
C LEU A 293 -20.41 2.93 0.43
N SER A 294 -21.50 2.50 1.09
CA SER A 294 -21.84 3.00 2.43
C SER A 294 -20.77 2.65 3.47
N SER A 295 -20.23 1.44 3.42
CA SER A 295 -19.14 1.01 4.30
C SER A 295 -17.90 1.92 4.21
N TYR A 296 -17.62 2.50 3.04
CA TYR A 296 -16.44 3.33 2.83
C TYR A 296 -16.53 4.69 3.53
N SER A 297 -17.72 5.29 3.58
CA SER A 297 -17.96 6.48 4.43
C SER A 297 -17.83 6.16 5.92
N VAL A 298 -18.24 4.96 6.34
CA VAL A 298 -18.08 4.49 7.72
C VAL A 298 -16.62 4.28 8.07
N TRP A 299 -15.85 3.63 7.19
CA TRP A 299 -14.41 3.43 7.37
C TRP A 299 -13.64 4.76 7.37
N TRP A 300 -14.02 5.73 6.54
CA TRP A 300 -13.40 7.06 6.54
C TRP A 300 -13.49 7.73 7.91
N LEU A 301 -14.64 7.65 8.56
CA LEU A 301 -14.85 8.20 9.90
C LEU A 301 -13.98 7.49 10.94
N ILE A 302 -13.94 6.15 10.92
CA ILE A 302 -13.12 5.35 11.83
C ILE A 302 -11.64 5.66 11.61
N SER A 303 -11.20 5.77 10.35
CA SER A 303 -9.83 6.08 9.99
C SER A 303 -9.32 7.41 10.55
N HIS A 304 -10.16 8.44 10.65
CA HIS A 304 -9.79 9.71 11.28
C HIS A 304 -9.48 9.55 12.76
N TYR A 305 -10.29 8.77 13.47
CA TYR A 305 -10.03 8.51 14.88
C TYR A 305 -8.78 7.66 15.08
N ASP A 306 -8.58 6.60 14.28
CA ASP A 306 -7.40 5.75 14.35
C ASP A 306 -6.12 6.53 14.03
N TRP A 307 -6.14 7.37 12.99
CA TRP A 307 -5.01 8.22 12.63
C TRP A 307 -4.68 9.24 13.72
N TYR A 308 -5.69 9.82 14.35
CA TYR A 308 -5.50 10.70 15.49
C TYR A 308 -4.86 9.99 16.69
N ILE A 309 -5.22 8.75 16.96
CA ILE A 309 -4.61 7.96 18.04
C ILE A 309 -3.09 7.80 17.83
N TYR A 310 -2.65 7.52 16.61
CA TYR A 310 -1.22 7.38 16.32
C TYR A 310 -0.49 8.73 16.29
N THR A 311 -1.06 9.73 15.65
CA THR A 311 -0.37 10.99 15.37
C THR A 311 -0.52 12.02 16.47
N GLY A 312 -1.64 12.02 17.19
CA GLY A 312 -2.03 13.08 18.11
C GLY A 312 -2.27 14.43 17.44
N ASN A 313 -2.40 14.47 16.09
CA ASN A 313 -2.58 15.69 15.33
C ASN A 313 -4.00 16.24 15.54
N ARG A 314 -4.19 16.93 16.66
CA ARG A 314 -5.46 17.53 17.02
C ARG A 314 -5.90 18.60 16.01
N LYS A 315 -4.96 19.38 15.49
CA LYS A 315 -5.27 20.42 14.50
C LYS A 315 -5.93 19.82 13.26
N TYR A 316 -5.33 18.77 12.69
CA TYR A 316 -5.91 18.09 11.53
C TYR A 316 -7.29 17.51 11.84
N LEU A 317 -7.47 16.87 13.01
CA LEU A 317 -8.77 16.35 13.41
C LEU A 317 -9.84 17.46 13.53
N ASP A 318 -9.46 18.63 14.08
CA ASP A 318 -10.36 19.78 14.22
C ASP A 318 -10.78 20.36 12.85
N GLU A 319 -9.90 20.33 11.86
CA GLU A 319 -10.21 20.72 10.47
C GLU A 319 -11.25 19.80 9.81
N GLN A 320 -11.44 18.58 10.33
CA GLN A 320 -12.43 17.63 9.85
C GLN A 320 -13.79 17.72 10.59
N GLN A 321 -13.84 18.44 11.72
CA GLN A 321 -14.99 18.44 12.64
C GLN A 321 -16.32 18.64 11.94
N THR A 322 -16.49 19.72 11.19
CA THR A 322 -17.78 20.04 10.55
C THR A 322 -18.27 18.92 9.63
N TYR A 323 -17.37 18.34 8.84
CA TYR A 323 -17.74 17.26 7.92
C TYR A 323 -18.08 15.98 8.68
N ILE A 324 -17.29 15.62 9.70
CA ILE A 324 -17.53 14.43 10.53
C ILE A 324 -18.87 14.55 11.28
N GLU A 325 -19.19 15.71 11.86
CA GLU A 325 -20.47 15.92 12.54
C GLU A 325 -21.65 15.75 11.58
N GLN A 326 -21.55 16.30 10.35
CA GLN A 326 -22.58 16.13 9.32
C GLN A 326 -22.70 14.67 8.85
N LEU A 327 -21.59 13.97 8.67
CA LEU A 327 -21.61 12.55 8.32
C LEU A 327 -22.22 11.71 9.46
N LEU A 328 -21.89 12.01 10.72
CA LEU A 328 -22.50 11.35 11.88
C LEU A 328 -24.03 11.53 11.91
N ASP A 329 -24.54 12.72 11.59
CA ASP A 329 -25.99 12.93 11.50
C ASP A 329 -26.63 12.07 10.40
N VAL A 330 -25.98 11.92 9.24
CA VAL A 330 -26.41 11.01 8.18
C VAL A 330 -26.42 9.56 8.68
N LEU A 331 -25.31 9.10 9.27
CA LEU A 331 -25.18 7.72 9.76
C LEU A 331 -26.20 7.43 10.88
N LEU A 332 -26.42 8.36 11.80
CA LEU A 332 -27.43 8.24 12.85
C LEU A 332 -28.84 8.08 12.26
N SER A 333 -29.15 8.77 11.16
CA SER A 333 -30.44 8.63 10.46
C SER A 333 -30.63 7.26 9.79
N LYS A 334 -29.52 6.52 9.59
CA LYS A 334 -29.53 5.16 9.02
C LYS A 334 -29.61 4.06 10.10
N VAL A 335 -29.94 4.40 11.33
CA VAL A 335 -30.22 3.43 12.40
C VAL A 335 -31.70 3.49 12.74
N ASN A 336 -32.41 2.37 12.60
CA ASN A 336 -33.85 2.32 12.87
C ASN A 336 -34.18 2.31 14.38
N GLU A 337 -35.46 2.37 14.71
CA GLU A 337 -35.93 2.38 16.09
C GLU A 337 -35.53 1.15 16.91
N GLN A 338 -35.32 0.02 16.27
CA GLN A 338 -34.87 -1.23 16.90
C GLN A 338 -33.34 -1.25 17.13
N GLY A 339 -32.58 -0.40 16.46
CA GLY A 339 -31.11 -0.33 16.55
C GLY A 339 -30.37 -1.07 15.42
N TYR A 340 -31.07 -1.48 14.38
CA TYR A 340 -30.45 -2.06 13.20
C TYR A 340 -30.06 -0.95 12.20
N GLU A 341 -28.87 -1.13 11.58
CA GLU A 341 -28.46 -0.29 10.46
C GLU A 341 -29.36 -0.55 9.22
N THR A 342 -29.58 0.50 8.43
CA THR A 342 -30.38 0.49 7.21
C THR A 342 -29.61 1.13 6.05
N LEU A 343 -28.31 0.82 5.96
CA LEU A 343 -27.45 1.30 4.90
C LEU A 343 -27.84 0.69 3.56
N ASP A 344 -27.74 1.49 2.52
CA ASP A 344 -27.80 1.07 1.11
C ASP A 344 -26.38 0.96 0.52
N ALA A 345 -26.23 0.63 -0.75
CA ALA A 345 -24.93 0.45 -1.42
C ALA A 345 -23.96 -0.43 -0.59
N ARG A 346 -24.41 -1.62 -0.27
CA ARG A 346 -23.87 -2.55 0.74
C ARG A 346 -22.66 -3.31 0.20
N PHE A 347 -21.54 -3.25 0.91
CA PHE A 347 -20.32 -3.95 0.57
C PHE A 347 -19.46 -4.17 1.83
N LEU A 348 -18.84 -5.32 1.96
CA LEU A 348 -17.75 -5.58 2.91
C LEU A 348 -16.45 -5.80 2.14
N ASP A 349 -16.29 -6.99 1.54
CA ASP A 349 -15.17 -7.36 0.69
C ASP A 349 -15.65 -8.28 -0.45
N TRP A 350 -14.77 -8.60 -1.37
CA TRP A 350 -15.11 -9.44 -2.52
C TRP A 350 -15.60 -10.84 -2.14
N PRO A 351 -14.91 -11.60 -1.25
CA PRO A 351 -15.36 -12.92 -0.87
C PRO A 351 -16.73 -12.97 -0.18
N SER A 352 -17.12 -11.86 0.47
CA SER A 352 -18.44 -11.75 1.14
C SER A 352 -19.59 -11.39 0.20
N SER A 353 -19.32 -11.02 -1.05
CA SER A 353 -20.29 -10.39 -1.97
C SER A 353 -21.57 -11.20 -2.20
N THR A 354 -21.54 -12.52 -2.02
CA THR A 354 -22.70 -13.42 -2.16
C THR A 354 -23.33 -13.81 -0.82
N ASN A 355 -22.80 -13.35 0.32
CA ASN A 355 -23.29 -13.65 1.66
C ASN A 355 -24.02 -12.44 2.25
N GLU A 356 -25.27 -12.21 1.86
CA GLU A 356 -26.08 -11.08 2.31
C GLU A 356 -26.18 -10.99 3.83
N LYS A 357 -26.38 -12.11 4.54
CA LYS A 357 -26.44 -12.13 6.01
C LYS A 357 -25.10 -11.74 6.64
N GLY A 358 -23.99 -12.18 6.06
CA GLY A 358 -22.65 -11.80 6.48
C GLY A 358 -22.42 -10.30 6.27
N ILE A 359 -22.82 -9.74 5.12
CA ILE A 359 -22.77 -8.30 4.84
C ILE A 359 -23.61 -7.54 5.87
N ASP A 360 -24.82 -7.96 6.13
CA ASP A 360 -25.73 -7.33 7.12
C ASP A 360 -25.10 -7.28 8.51
N ALA A 361 -24.54 -8.40 8.97
CA ALA A 361 -23.94 -8.48 10.29
C ALA A 361 -22.62 -7.69 10.37
N GLY A 362 -21.85 -7.67 9.29
CA GLY A 362 -20.62 -6.88 9.21
C GLY A 362 -20.89 -5.37 9.21
N LEU A 363 -21.84 -4.90 8.41
CA LEU A 363 -22.23 -3.49 8.37
C LEU A 363 -22.82 -3.00 9.70
N GLN A 364 -23.59 -3.85 10.39
CA GLN A 364 -24.06 -3.56 11.74
C GLN A 364 -22.88 -3.29 12.70
N ALA A 365 -21.85 -4.11 12.63
CA ALA A 365 -20.69 -4.01 13.51
C ALA A 365 -19.83 -2.76 13.20
N ILE A 366 -19.51 -2.49 11.93
CA ILE A 366 -18.71 -1.30 11.60
C ILE A 366 -19.45 -0.01 11.88
N MET A 367 -20.79 0.02 11.73
CA MET A 367 -21.59 1.16 12.14
C MET A 367 -21.54 1.39 13.66
N ALA A 368 -21.62 0.32 14.48
CA ALA A 368 -21.46 0.44 15.93
C ALA A 368 -20.08 0.98 16.31
N MET A 369 -19.01 0.52 15.64
CA MET A 369 -17.65 1.03 15.82
C MET A 369 -17.56 2.52 15.43
N ALA A 370 -18.16 2.92 14.32
CA ALA A 370 -18.19 4.32 13.90
C ALA A 370 -18.93 5.23 14.89
N MET A 371 -20.02 4.75 15.48
CA MET A 371 -20.72 5.48 16.55
C MET A 371 -19.84 5.65 17.80
N ASP A 372 -19.07 4.62 18.19
CA ASP A 372 -18.10 4.73 19.29
C ASP A 372 -16.98 5.75 18.98
N CYS A 373 -16.45 5.73 17.76
CA CYS A 373 -15.45 6.71 17.31
C CYS A 373 -16.05 8.14 17.27
N GLY A 374 -17.26 8.27 16.74
CA GLY A 374 -17.99 9.54 16.72
C GLY A 374 -18.25 10.13 18.11
N ALA A 375 -18.66 9.31 19.07
CA ALA A 375 -18.83 9.74 20.46
C ALA A 375 -17.54 10.28 21.05
N LYS A 376 -16.42 9.59 20.84
CA LYS A 376 -15.10 10.01 21.33
C LYS A 376 -14.65 11.33 20.67
N MET A 377 -14.83 11.47 19.36
CA MET A 377 -14.48 12.71 18.65
C MET A 377 -15.36 13.88 19.06
N ALA A 378 -16.68 13.67 19.18
CA ALA A 378 -17.61 14.69 19.67
C ALA A 378 -17.26 15.16 21.10
N THR A 379 -16.86 14.25 21.97
CA THR A 379 -16.35 14.59 23.33
C THR A 379 -15.09 15.45 23.25
N LEU A 380 -14.14 15.12 22.36
CA LEU A 380 -12.95 15.95 22.14
C LEU A 380 -13.28 17.37 21.71
N TRP A 381 -14.34 17.57 20.95
CA TRP A 381 -14.82 18.89 20.49
C TRP A 381 -15.76 19.60 21.47
N GLY A 382 -16.14 18.96 22.57
CA GLY A 382 -17.08 19.52 23.55
C GLY A 382 -18.54 19.50 23.08
N ASN A 383 -18.86 18.71 22.03
CA ASN A 383 -20.24 18.52 21.57
C ASN A 383 -20.89 17.36 22.33
N GLU A 384 -21.26 17.64 23.57
CA GLU A 384 -21.82 16.63 24.50
C GLU A 384 -23.14 16.01 23.98
N VAL A 385 -23.96 16.79 23.27
CA VAL A 385 -25.21 16.29 22.72
C VAL A 385 -24.98 15.22 21.65
N LEU A 386 -24.05 15.48 20.72
CA LEU A 386 -23.68 14.52 19.70
C LEU A 386 -22.96 13.32 20.29
N ALA A 387 -22.05 13.54 21.24
CA ALA A 387 -21.34 12.48 21.95
C ALA A 387 -22.30 11.50 22.63
N GLN A 388 -23.29 12.02 23.36
CA GLN A 388 -24.32 11.20 24.01
C GLN A 388 -25.18 10.45 23.00
N LYS A 389 -25.63 11.12 21.92
CA LYS A 389 -26.43 10.50 20.86
C LYS A 389 -25.69 9.35 20.17
N CYS A 390 -24.43 9.54 19.82
CA CYS A 390 -23.58 8.49 19.24
C CYS A 390 -23.37 7.34 20.21
N SER A 391 -23.02 7.62 21.47
CA SER A 391 -22.80 6.58 22.49
C SER A 391 -24.05 5.74 22.76
N GLN A 392 -25.21 6.38 22.93
CA GLN A 392 -26.48 5.67 23.12
C GLN A 392 -26.85 4.82 21.90
N THR A 393 -26.57 5.33 20.67
CA THR A 393 -26.82 4.58 19.45
C THR A 393 -25.88 3.38 19.35
N ALA A 394 -24.59 3.54 19.63
CA ALA A 394 -23.63 2.43 19.67
C ALA A 394 -24.11 1.32 20.62
N GLU A 395 -24.45 1.68 21.87
CA GLU A 395 -24.94 0.73 22.86
C GLU A 395 -26.25 0.02 22.46
N LYS A 396 -27.12 0.72 21.76
CA LYS A 396 -28.34 0.15 21.21
C LYS A 396 -28.02 -0.85 20.10
N MET A 397 -27.15 -0.46 19.16
CA MET A 397 -26.72 -1.29 18.03
C MET A 397 -26.03 -2.56 18.48
N LYS A 398 -25.15 -2.49 19.52
CA LYS A 398 -24.43 -3.64 20.07
C LYS A 398 -25.35 -4.71 20.68
N LYS A 399 -26.58 -4.37 21.02
CA LYS A 399 -27.60 -5.32 21.52
C LYS A 399 -28.33 -6.05 20.38
N CYS A 400 -28.23 -5.55 19.15
CA CYS A 400 -28.90 -6.07 17.97
C CYS A 400 -28.01 -7.11 17.29
N ARG A 401 -28.31 -8.38 17.45
CA ARG A 401 -27.53 -9.47 16.85
C ARG A 401 -28.09 -9.82 15.48
N ARG A 402 -27.17 -10.12 14.55
CA ARG A 402 -27.47 -10.66 13.22
C ARG A 402 -26.76 -12.00 13.03
N ASP A 403 -27.32 -12.86 12.18
CA ASP A 403 -26.72 -14.12 11.77
C ASP A 403 -25.54 -13.86 10.83
N PHE A 404 -24.37 -14.37 11.15
CA PHE A 404 -23.16 -14.24 10.32
C PHE A 404 -23.18 -15.14 9.09
N ASN A 405 -24.02 -16.18 9.08
CA ASN A 405 -24.05 -17.20 8.04
C ASN A 405 -22.63 -17.74 7.68
N GLY A 406 -21.83 -18.03 8.71
CA GLY A 406 -20.46 -18.53 8.57
C GLY A 406 -19.42 -17.51 8.12
N SER A 407 -19.76 -16.23 7.97
CA SER A 407 -18.81 -15.18 7.58
C SER A 407 -17.78 -14.91 8.68
N LYS A 408 -16.52 -15.22 8.39
CA LYS A 408 -15.39 -14.87 9.28
C LYS A 408 -15.22 -13.36 9.40
N GLN A 409 -15.47 -12.61 8.32
CA GLN A 409 -15.46 -11.15 8.28
C GLN A 409 -16.44 -10.58 9.29
N ALA A 410 -17.70 -11.01 9.21
CA ALA A 410 -18.75 -10.52 10.09
C ALA A 410 -18.51 -10.90 11.57
N ALA A 411 -18.12 -12.15 11.83
CA ALA A 411 -17.82 -12.61 13.18
C ALA A 411 -16.69 -11.79 13.81
N SER A 412 -15.64 -11.50 13.04
CA SER A 412 -14.49 -10.71 13.51
C SER A 412 -14.87 -9.26 13.83
N LEU A 413 -15.62 -8.61 12.95
CA LEU A 413 -16.10 -7.24 13.18
C LEU A 413 -17.01 -7.16 14.41
N ASN A 414 -17.89 -8.15 14.60
CA ASN A 414 -18.77 -8.20 15.77
C ASN A 414 -17.99 -8.41 17.08
N ALA A 415 -16.90 -9.18 17.05
CA ALA A 415 -16.01 -9.33 18.20
C ALA A 415 -15.28 -8.02 18.53
N ILE A 416 -14.75 -7.33 17.51
CA ILE A 416 -14.05 -6.05 17.66
C ILE A 416 -15.01 -4.96 18.15
N ALA A 417 -16.25 -4.92 17.66
CA ALA A 417 -17.29 -4.00 18.09
C ALA A 417 -17.84 -4.29 19.50
N GLY A 418 -17.41 -5.40 20.14
CA GLY A 418 -17.92 -5.82 21.46
C GLY A 418 -19.37 -6.31 21.43
N MET A 419 -19.84 -6.79 20.29
CA MET A 419 -21.21 -7.33 20.11
C MET A 419 -21.31 -8.81 20.49
N ILE A 420 -20.22 -9.55 20.39
CA ILE A 420 -20.11 -10.95 20.80
C ILE A 420 -18.81 -11.16 21.58
N ASP A 421 -18.76 -12.25 22.34
CA ASP A 421 -17.53 -12.67 23.01
C ASP A 421 -16.44 -13.01 21.96
N PRO A 422 -15.25 -12.40 22.03
CA PRO A 422 -14.15 -12.72 21.11
C PRO A 422 -13.78 -14.21 21.10
N ALA A 423 -13.82 -14.89 22.26
CA ALA A 423 -13.51 -16.33 22.34
C ALA A 423 -14.57 -17.16 21.59
N GLN A 424 -15.83 -16.76 21.67
CA GLN A 424 -16.90 -17.38 20.91
C GLN A 424 -16.67 -17.19 19.39
N ALA A 425 -16.46 -15.95 18.92
CA ALA A 425 -16.18 -15.66 17.52
C ALA A 425 -14.99 -16.48 16.99
N ALA A 426 -13.90 -16.51 17.77
CA ALA A 426 -12.70 -17.26 17.42
C ALA A 426 -12.95 -18.74 17.26
N ASN A 427 -13.55 -19.38 18.27
CA ASN A 427 -13.68 -20.84 18.30
C ASN A 427 -14.79 -21.39 17.38
N GLU A 428 -15.90 -20.65 17.23
CA GLU A 428 -17.06 -21.13 16.48
C GLU A 428 -17.00 -20.75 14.99
N THR A 429 -16.32 -19.65 14.63
CA THR A 429 -16.37 -19.12 13.25
C THR A 429 -15.00 -18.88 12.62
N ILE A 430 -14.06 -18.21 13.33
CA ILE A 430 -12.82 -17.73 12.68
C ILE A 430 -11.80 -18.88 12.53
N LEU A 431 -11.55 -19.66 13.58
CA LEU A 431 -10.56 -20.76 13.56
C LEU A 431 -10.99 -21.99 12.75
N PRO A 432 -12.27 -22.39 12.71
CA PRO A 432 -12.67 -23.54 11.89
C PRO A 432 -12.26 -23.37 10.43
N GLY A 433 -11.59 -24.41 9.87
CA GLY A 433 -11.04 -24.37 8.52
C GLY A 433 -9.70 -23.64 8.37
N GLY A 434 -9.11 -23.12 9.45
CA GLY A 434 -7.81 -22.45 9.42
C GLY A 434 -7.80 -21.24 8.48
N ALA A 435 -6.82 -21.19 7.57
CA ALA A 435 -6.65 -20.11 6.59
C ALA A 435 -7.78 -20.04 5.53
N LYS A 436 -8.59 -21.10 5.38
CA LYS A 436 -9.70 -21.08 4.44
C LYS A 436 -10.77 -20.08 4.87
N GLY A 437 -11.23 -19.25 3.93
CA GLY A 437 -12.21 -18.18 4.16
C GLY A 437 -11.60 -16.91 4.79
N PHE A 438 -10.27 -16.84 4.92
CA PHE A 438 -9.59 -15.55 5.12
C PHE A 438 -9.65 -14.74 3.82
N SER A 439 -9.56 -13.42 3.93
CA SER A 439 -9.41 -12.50 2.81
C SER A 439 -8.24 -11.56 3.08
N THR A 440 -7.70 -10.98 2.05
CA THR A 440 -6.56 -10.05 2.16
C THR A 440 -6.94 -8.77 2.87
N PHE A 441 -8.14 -8.24 2.62
CA PHE A 441 -8.67 -7.04 3.27
C PHE A 441 -9.07 -7.32 4.73
N TYR A 442 -10.14 -8.10 4.93
CA TYR A 442 -10.69 -8.33 6.27
C TYR A 442 -9.88 -9.31 7.10
N GLY A 443 -8.89 -9.97 6.51
CA GLY A 443 -7.95 -10.80 7.27
C GLY A 443 -7.24 -10.05 8.39
N TYR A 444 -6.99 -8.74 8.22
CA TYR A 444 -6.49 -7.88 9.31
C TYR A 444 -7.41 -7.91 10.53
N TYR A 445 -8.71 -7.68 10.31
CA TYR A 445 -9.70 -7.69 11.41
C TYR A 445 -9.93 -9.08 11.98
N MET A 446 -9.78 -10.14 11.16
CA MET A 446 -9.84 -11.52 11.64
C MET A 446 -8.67 -11.82 12.59
N LEU A 447 -7.46 -11.37 12.26
CA LEU A 447 -6.29 -11.48 13.13
C LEU A 447 -6.47 -10.64 14.41
N GLU A 448 -7.04 -9.43 14.34
CA GLU A 448 -7.34 -8.60 15.52
C GLU A 448 -8.38 -9.29 16.44
N ALA A 449 -9.42 -9.89 15.89
CA ALA A 449 -10.41 -10.64 16.67
C ALA A 449 -9.79 -11.86 17.36
N LEU A 450 -8.87 -12.58 16.69
CA LEU A 450 -8.10 -13.66 17.30
C LEU A 450 -7.20 -13.15 18.44
N ALA A 451 -6.57 -11.99 18.30
CA ALA A 451 -5.79 -11.37 19.36
C ALA A 451 -6.66 -11.00 20.57
N LEU A 452 -7.86 -10.44 20.36
CA LEU A 452 -8.84 -10.17 21.42
C LEU A 452 -9.28 -11.44 22.16
N ALA A 453 -9.32 -12.57 21.46
CA ALA A 453 -9.60 -13.88 22.04
C ALA A 453 -8.38 -14.54 22.71
N GLY A 454 -7.21 -13.90 22.72
CA GLY A 454 -5.96 -14.46 23.24
C GLY A 454 -5.33 -15.54 22.35
N LYS A 455 -5.76 -15.67 21.09
CA LYS A 455 -5.38 -16.69 20.12
C LYS A 455 -4.19 -16.25 19.24
N TYR A 456 -3.11 -15.79 19.89
CA TYR A 456 -1.96 -15.21 19.20
C TYR A 456 -1.15 -16.23 18.38
N THR A 457 -0.99 -17.45 18.91
CA THR A 457 -0.26 -18.52 18.20
C THR A 457 -1.04 -18.96 16.95
N GLU A 458 -2.33 -19.21 17.11
CA GLU A 458 -3.21 -19.58 16.00
C GLU A 458 -3.28 -18.48 14.92
N ALA A 459 -3.26 -17.20 15.33
CA ALA A 459 -3.21 -16.07 14.40
C ALA A 459 -1.91 -16.05 13.60
N MET A 460 -0.74 -16.28 14.23
CA MET A 460 0.55 -16.37 13.54
C MET A 460 0.62 -17.58 12.60
N ASP A 461 0.06 -18.72 13.00
CA ASP A 461 -0.01 -19.92 12.17
C ASP A 461 -0.87 -19.69 10.91
N ILE A 462 -2.04 -19.06 11.07
CA ILE A 462 -2.91 -18.69 9.94
C ILE A 462 -2.21 -17.66 9.04
N MET A 463 -1.56 -16.66 9.63
CA MET A 463 -0.79 -15.65 8.88
C MET A 463 0.31 -16.31 8.06
N SER A 464 1.07 -17.23 8.64
CA SER A 464 2.10 -18.01 7.97
C SER A 464 1.54 -18.87 6.83
N GLN A 465 0.34 -19.45 7.01
CA GLN A 465 -0.34 -20.23 5.97
C GLN A 465 -0.86 -19.33 4.85
N TYR A 466 -1.62 -18.28 5.16
CA TYR A 466 -2.35 -17.49 4.18
C TYR A 466 -1.44 -16.50 3.42
N TRP A 467 -0.83 -15.54 4.12
CA TRP A 467 0.10 -14.57 3.50
C TRP A 467 1.40 -15.23 3.05
N GLY A 468 1.88 -16.21 3.84
CA GLY A 468 3.03 -16.99 3.46
C GLY A 468 2.83 -17.80 2.18
N ALA A 469 1.63 -18.26 1.87
CA ALA A 469 1.34 -18.95 0.61
C ALA A 469 1.49 -18.03 -0.62
N MET A 470 1.15 -16.75 -0.51
CA MET A 470 1.45 -15.78 -1.57
C MET A 470 2.97 -15.66 -1.80
N LEU A 471 3.78 -15.65 -0.73
CA LEU A 471 5.26 -15.65 -0.84
C LEU A 471 5.77 -16.94 -1.51
N ASP A 472 5.20 -18.10 -1.18
CA ASP A 472 5.56 -19.37 -1.82
C ASP A 472 5.23 -19.37 -3.31
N LEU A 473 4.19 -18.67 -3.71
CA LEU A 473 3.82 -18.44 -5.11
C LEU A 473 4.66 -17.34 -5.79
N GLY A 474 5.65 -16.77 -5.12
CA GLY A 474 6.59 -15.81 -5.68
C GLY A 474 6.21 -14.34 -5.49
N ALA A 475 5.21 -14.04 -4.68
CA ALA A 475 4.82 -12.67 -4.37
C ALA A 475 5.97 -11.87 -3.75
N THR A 476 6.09 -10.62 -4.15
CA THR A 476 6.96 -9.61 -3.53
C THR A 476 6.17 -8.45 -2.95
N THR A 477 4.87 -8.47 -3.16
CA THR A 477 3.83 -7.62 -2.61
C THR A 477 2.60 -8.47 -2.33
N PHE A 478 1.69 -8.01 -1.47
CA PHE A 478 0.45 -8.73 -1.20
C PHE A 478 -0.64 -8.34 -2.19
N TRP A 479 -1.47 -9.34 -2.53
CA TRP A 479 -2.44 -9.27 -3.61
C TRP A 479 -3.78 -8.69 -3.15
N GLU A 480 -4.54 -8.17 -4.10
CA GLU A 480 -5.87 -7.62 -3.88
C GLU A 480 -6.80 -8.65 -3.25
N ASP A 481 -6.77 -9.88 -3.76
CA ASP A 481 -7.51 -11.00 -3.20
C ASP A 481 -6.71 -12.30 -3.32
N PHE A 482 -7.04 -13.25 -2.46
CA PHE A 482 -6.39 -14.56 -2.43
C PHE A 482 -7.28 -15.57 -1.67
N ASP A 483 -7.37 -16.77 -2.19
CA ASP A 483 -7.91 -17.92 -1.47
C ASP A 483 -6.83 -18.99 -1.36
N ILE A 484 -6.68 -19.58 -0.19
CA ILE A 484 -5.66 -20.61 0.06
C ILE A 484 -5.84 -21.82 -0.88
N ASP A 485 -7.06 -22.09 -1.34
CA ASP A 485 -7.34 -23.17 -2.30
C ASP A 485 -6.73 -22.91 -3.69
N TRP A 486 -6.35 -21.66 -4.02
CA TRP A 486 -5.66 -21.33 -5.28
C TRP A 486 -4.24 -21.90 -5.37
N THR A 487 -3.63 -22.26 -4.24
CA THR A 487 -2.32 -22.91 -4.20
C THR A 487 -2.28 -24.29 -4.83
N LYS A 488 -3.46 -24.92 -5.01
CA LYS A 488 -3.56 -26.26 -5.55
C LYS A 488 -3.07 -26.31 -6.99
N ASN A 489 -1.94 -27.00 -7.19
CA ASN A 489 -1.30 -27.15 -8.49
C ASN A 489 -0.91 -25.83 -9.20
N ALA A 490 -0.83 -24.71 -8.47
CA ALA A 490 -0.44 -23.42 -9.03
C ALA A 490 1.06 -23.38 -9.42
N ALA A 491 1.35 -22.69 -10.50
CA ALA A 491 2.70 -22.24 -10.81
C ALA A 491 3.02 -20.97 -9.99
N ARG A 492 4.30 -20.69 -9.80
CA ARG A 492 4.74 -19.41 -9.24
C ARG A 492 4.51 -18.29 -10.27
N ILE A 493 4.25 -17.08 -9.79
CA ILE A 493 4.07 -15.90 -10.67
C ILE A 493 5.38 -15.45 -11.34
N ASP A 494 6.53 -15.91 -10.83
CA ASP A 494 7.86 -15.60 -11.33
C ASP A 494 8.49 -16.75 -12.15
N GLU A 495 7.65 -17.56 -12.76
CA GLU A 495 8.00 -18.55 -13.77
C GLU A 495 6.96 -18.55 -14.91
N LEU A 496 7.35 -18.96 -16.10
CA LEU A 496 6.40 -19.31 -17.15
C LEU A 496 5.72 -20.61 -16.75
N VAL A 497 4.39 -20.66 -16.88
CA VAL A 497 3.59 -21.78 -16.34
C VAL A 497 4.01 -23.11 -16.95
N PRO A 498 4.55 -24.05 -16.15
CA PRO A 498 4.93 -25.37 -16.63
C PRO A 498 3.71 -26.16 -17.06
N LYS A 499 3.90 -27.07 -18.03
CA LYS A 499 2.82 -27.96 -18.49
C LYS A 499 2.19 -28.73 -17.32
N GLY A 500 0.87 -28.62 -17.20
CA GLY A 500 0.10 -29.29 -16.15
C GLY A 500 -0.04 -28.50 -14.86
N LYS A 501 0.56 -27.30 -14.77
CA LYS A 501 0.35 -26.35 -13.69
C LYS A 501 -0.75 -25.33 -14.05
N VAL A 502 -1.24 -24.64 -13.04
CA VAL A 502 -2.26 -23.59 -13.15
C VAL A 502 -1.60 -22.22 -13.01
N ASP A 503 -1.93 -21.32 -13.91
CA ASP A 503 -1.58 -19.89 -13.77
C ASP A 503 -2.54 -19.28 -12.74
N VAL A 504 -2.01 -18.96 -11.55
CA VAL A 504 -2.79 -18.41 -10.44
C VAL A 504 -3.39 -17.04 -10.79
N HIS A 505 -2.66 -16.22 -11.54
CA HIS A 505 -3.08 -14.86 -11.89
C HIS A 505 -4.25 -14.86 -12.88
N LYS A 506 -4.15 -15.70 -13.91
CA LYS A 506 -5.17 -15.80 -14.97
C LYS A 506 -6.43 -16.53 -14.53
N THR A 507 -6.29 -17.53 -13.66
CA THR A 507 -7.32 -18.56 -13.46
C THR A 507 -8.31 -18.23 -12.36
N TYR A 508 -7.87 -17.49 -11.33
CA TYR A 508 -8.64 -17.28 -10.12
C TYR A 508 -9.07 -15.83 -9.92
N GLY A 509 -10.03 -15.59 -9.02
CA GLY A 509 -10.50 -14.28 -8.65
C GLY A 509 -11.66 -13.72 -9.47
N ASP A 510 -12.34 -14.53 -10.29
CA ASP A 510 -13.43 -14.08 -11.18
C ASP A 510 -14.58 -13.36 -10.47
N TYR A 511 -14.77 -13.60 -9.18
CA TYR A 511 -15.78 -12.92 -8.36
C TYR A 511 -15.41 -11.46 -8.01
N CYS A 512 -14.13 -11.12 -8.10
CA CYS A 512 -13.66 -9.74 -7.97
C CYS A 512 -13.22 -9.19 -9.34
N TYR A 513 -12.21 -9.81 -9.97
CA TYR A 513 -11.71 -9.39 -11.26
C TYR A 513 -11.30 -10.55 -12.15
N LYS A 514 -11.54 -10.39 -13.44
CA LYS A 514 -11.27 -11.42 -14.42
C LYS A 514 -9.79 -11.46 -14.81
N GLY A 515 -9.16 -12.62 -14.60
CA GLY A 515 -7.82 -12.92 -15.08
C GLY A 515 -6.77 -11.90 -14.64
N TYR A 516 -5.91 -11.50 -15.54
CA TYR A 516 -4.80 -10.56 -15.28
C TYR A 516 -5.21 -9.14 -14.86
N ARG A 517 -6.51 -8.85 -14.79
CA ARG A 517 -7.00 -7.60 -14.22
C ARG A 517 -6.87 -7.56 -12.70
N HIS A 518 -6.76 -8.71 -12.04
CA HIS A 518 -6.49 -8.84 -10.62
C HIS A 518 -5.15 -8.17 -10.26
N SER A 519 -5.11 -7.33 -9.23
CA SER A 519 -3.90 -6.63 -8.80
C SER A 519 -3.07 -7.47 -7.83
N PHE A 520 -1.76 -7.52 -8.06
CA PHE A 520 -0.82 -8.23 -7.19
C PHE A 520 -0.02 -7.31 -6.25
N CYS A 521 -0.36 -6.03 -6.23
CA CYS A 521 0.11 -5.09 -5.22
C CYS A 521 -1.06 -4.23 -4.74
N HIS A 522 -1.63 -4.57 -3.57
CA HIS A 522 -2.82 -3.91 -3.04
C HIS A 522 -2.66 -3.60 -1.54
N GLY A 523 -2.80 -2.31 -1.19
CA GLY A 523 -2.43 -1.80 0.13
C GLY A 523 -3.22 -2.40 1.29
N TRP A 524 -4.51 -2.68 1.10
CA TRP A 524 -5.36 -3.26 2.14
C TRP A 524 -4.90 -4.64 2.65
N ALA A 525 -4.03 -5.34 1.88
CA ALA A 525 -3.54 -6.67 2.27
C ALA A 525 -2.39 -6.65 3.29
N SER A 526 -1.93 -5.46 3.70
CA SER A 526 -0.76 -5.25 4.56
C SER A 526 -0.96 -5.50 6.05
N GLY A 527 -2.18 -5.83 6.48
CA GLY A 527 -2.56 -5.98 7.89
C GLY A 527 -1.61 -6.77 8.79
N PRO A 528 -0.98 -7.87 8.34
CA PRO A 528 0.00 -8.62 9.13
C PRO A 528 1.17 -7.80 9.67
N THR A 529 1.62 -6.80 8.91
CA THR A 529 2.72 -5.91 9.31
C THR A 529 2.39 -5.16 10.61
N THR A 530 1.21 -4.56 10.66
CA THR A 530 0.73 -3.89 11.87
C THR A 530 0.46 -4.87 12.99
N TRP A 531 -0.19 -5.99 12.69
CA TRP A 531 -0.55 -6.99 13.69
C TRP A 531 0.68 -7.55 14.43
N LEU A 532 1.74 -7.90 13.70
CA LEU A 532 3.00 -8.38 14.28
C LEU A 532 3.66 -7.33 15.20
N SER A 533 3.67 -6.08 14.79
CA SER A 533 4.21 -5.00 15.63
C SER A 533 3.32 -4.70 16.84
N ARG A 534 2.00 -4.76 16.72
CA ARG A 534 1.08 -4.50 17.82
C ARG A 534 1.04 -5.63 18.83
N HIS A 535 1.08 -6.88 18.39
CA HIS A 535 0.85 -8.02 19.27
C HIS A 535 2.12 -8.81 19.62
N VAL A 536 3.05 -9.00 18.68
CA VAL A 536 4.30 -9.72 18.98
C VAL A 536 5.31 -8.79 19.65
N LEU A 537 5.56 -7.57 19.10
CA LEU A 537 6.30 -6.55 19.84
C LEU A 537 5.47 -5.94 20.98
N GLY A 538 4.17 -6.15 20.97
CA GLY A 538 3.27 -5.77 22.07
C GLY A 538 2.96 -4.28 22.16
N VAL A 539 3.06 -3.51 21.10
CA VAL A 539 2.85 -2.05 21.12
C VAL A 539 1.37 -1.71 21.17
N LYS A 540 0.93 -1.14 22.28
CA LYS A 540 -0.45 -0.69 22.48
C LYS A 540 -0.47 0.79 22.84
N VAL A 541 -0.95 1.61 21.94
CA VAL A 541 -1.10 3.06 22.17
C VAL A 541 -2.28 3.30 23.11
N LEU A 542 -2.04 3.97 24.23
CA LEU A 542 -3.05 4.25 25.27
C LEU A 542 -3.54 5.70 25.26
N GLU A 543 -2.73 6.63 24.76
CA GLU A 543 -3.11 8.04 24.63
C GLU A 543 -2.72 8.56 23.24
N PRO A 544 -3.52 9.47 22.65
CA PRO A 544 -3.25 10.03 21.33
C PRO A 544 -1.83 10.59 21.18
N GLY A 545 -1.23 10.38 20.00
CA GLY A 545 0.14 10.77 19.72
C GLY A 545 1.17 9.92 20.44
N CYS A 546 0.81 8.69 20.84
CA CYS A 546 1.73 7.77 21.53
C CYS A 546 2.35 8.36 22.82
N LYS A 547 1.68 9.32 23.47
CA LYS A 547 2.18 9.91 24.74
C LYS A 547 2.32 8.86 25.84
N LYS A 548 1.47 7.84 25.78
CA LYS A 548 1.46 6.71 26.70
C LYS A 548 1.27 5.41 25.92
N VAL A 549 2.19 4.48 26.11
CA VAL A 549 2.23 3.21 25.39
C VAL A 549 2.43 2.08 26.39
N ALA A 550 1.63 1.01 26.27
CA ALA A 550 1.90 -0.25 26.95
C ALA A 550 2.71 -1.17 26.03
N ILE A 551 3.55 -2.00 26.62
CA ILE A 551 4.28 -3.06 25.90
C ILE A 551 3.83 -4.39 26.48
N GLU A 552 3.01 -5.10 25.71
CA GLU A 552 2.34 -6.35 26.07
C GLU A 552 2.66 -7.44 25.03
N PRO A 553 3.87 -8.05 25.06
CA PRO A 553 4.30 -8.99 24.03
C PRO A 553 3.59 -10.34 24.12
N HIS A 554 3.22 -10.90 22.97
CA HIS A 554 2.65 -12.23 22.82
C HIS A 554 3.46 -13.03 21.80
N LEU A 555 4.53 -13.69 22.29
CA LEU A 555 5.48 -14.39 21.43
C LEU A 555 4.96 -15.74 20.90
N GLY A 556 3.93 -16.34 21.52
CA GLY A 556 3.49 -17.68 21.16
C GLY A 556 4.66 -18.68 21.19
N ASN A 557 4.96 -19.30 20.07
CA ASN A 557 6.05 -20.26 19.91
C ASN A 557 7.40 -19.61 19.52
N LEU A 558 7.46 -18.28 19.38
CA LEU A 558 8.69 -17.57 19.04
C LEU A 558 9.67 -17.55 20.22
N LYS A 559 10.94 -17.70 19.91
CA LYS A 559 12.03 -17.65 20.92
C LYS A 559 12.40 -16.21 21.29
N TRP A 560 12.28 -15.32 20.34
CA TRP A 560 12.59 -13.91 20.50
C TRP A 560 11.86 -13.08 19.41
N ALA A 561 11.67 -11.80 19.72
CA ALA A 561 11.26 -10.79 18.76
C ALA A 561 11.90 -9.46 19.11
N LYS A 562 12.26 -8.68 18.12
CA LYS A 562 12.81 -7.33 18.29
C LYS A 562 12.34 -6.43 17.15
N GLY A 563 12.32 -5.14 17.40
CA GLY A 563 11.95 -4.16 16.39
C GLY A 563 11.86 -2.77 16.94
N THR A 564 11.34 -1.89 16.10
CA THR A 564 11.14 -0.49 16.41
C THR A 564 9.72 -0.07 16.09
N PHE A 565 9.22 0.95 16.80
CA PHE A 565 7.90 1.52 16.54
C PHE A 565 7.99 3.05 16.53
N PRO A 566 7.60 3.72 15.42
CA PRO A 566 7.67 5.17 15.32
C PRO A 566 6.58 5.85 16.14
N THR A 567 6.93 6.99 16.70
CA THR A 567 6.01 7.89 17.39
C THR A 567 6.31 9.35 17.00
N PRO A 568 5.43 10.31 17.27
CA PRO A 568 5.73 11.73 17.04
C PRO A 568 6.95 12.26 17.84
N TYR A 569 7.43 11.50 18.82
CA TYR A 569 8.56 11.88 19.69
C TYR A 569 9.87 11.18 19.30
N GLY A 570 9.86 10.31 18.30
CA GLY A 570 10.96 9.44 17.92
C GLY A 570 10.55 7.97 18.00
N VAL A 571 11.53 7.08 17.93
CA VAL A 571 11.32 5.65 17.79
C VAL A 571 11.41 4.95 19.14
N ILE A 572 10.48 4.02 19.42
CA ILE A 572 10.59 3.08 20.56
C ILE A 572 11.38 1.86 20.06
N GLU A 573 12.46 1.51 20.76
CA GLU A 573 13.24 0.29 20.52
C GLU A 573 12.74 -0.81 21.47
N ILE A 574 12.47 -2.00 20.93
CA ILE A 574 11.83 -3.10 21.67
C ILE A 574 12.57 -4.40 21.37
N SER A 575 12.83 -5.18 22.41
CA SER A 575 13.30 -6.57 22.24
C SER A 575 12.74 -7.47 23.33
N HIS A 576 12.39 -8.68 22.95
CA HIS A 576 11.87 -9.74 23.81
C HIS A 576 12.63 -11.02 23.56
N GLU A 577 12.92 -11.75 24.60
CA GLU A 577 13.57 -13.04 24.57
C GLU A 577 12.91 -14.00 25.58
N VAL A 578 12.68 -15.23 25.18
CA VAL A 578 12.18 -16.28 26.08
C VAL A 578 13.38 -16.93 26.76
N ASN A 579 13.47 -16.81 28.08
CA ASN A 579 14.56 -17.41 28.83
C ASN A 579 14.36 -18.94 29.03
N GLU A 580 15.36 -19.62 29.60
CA GLU A 580 15.34 -21.07 29.87
C GLU A 580 14.14 -21.54 30.72
N LYS A 581 13.51 -20.65 31.48
CA LYS A 581 12.32 -20.93 32.31
C LYS A 581 11.00 -20.64 31.55
N GLY A 582 11.05 -20.33 30.28
CA GLY A 582 9.87 -20.00 29.47
C GLY A 582 9.30 -18.60 29.73
N LYS A 583 10.00 -17.73 30.48
CA LYS A 583 9.54 -16.38 30.78
C LYS A 583 10.06 -15.39 29.73
N VAL A 584 9.18 -14.52 29.24
CA VAL A 584 9.56 -13.41 28.35
C VAL A 584 10.30 -12.33 29.14
N ILE A 585 11.50 -11.99 28.69
CA ILE A 585 12.31 -10.89 29.17
C ILE A 585 12.29 -9.78 28.12
N SER A 586 11.83 -8.59 28.52
CA SER A 586 11.66 -7.45 27.63
C SER A 586 12.66 -6.34 27.95
N LYS A 587 13.27 -5.77 26.91
CA LYS A 587 14.03 -4.52 26.99
C LYS A 587 13.33 -3.50 26.09
N VAL A 588 13.04 -2.32 26.65
CA VAL A 588 12.34 -1.25 25.96
C VAL A 588 13.07 0.06 26.22
N LYS A 589 13.36 0.78 25.13
CA LYS A 589 13.91 2.13 25.19
C LYS A 589 12.98 3.06 24.43
N ALA A 590 12.39 4.02 25.13
CA ALA A 590 11.47 4.99 24.57
C ALA A 590 12.11 6.38 24.46
N PRO A 591 11.71 7.18 23.47
CA PRO A 591 12.15 8.58 23.36
C PRO A 591 11.53 9.44 24.47
N LYS A 592 12.15 10.59 24.73
CA LYS A 592 11.61 11.58 25.68
C LYS A 592 10.23 12.06 25.16
N GLY A 593 9.22 12.00 26.02
CA GLY A 593 7.83 12.35 25.65
C GLY A 593 6.91 11.15 25.54
N VAL A 594 7.45 9.92 25.48
CA VAL A 594 6.67 8.68 25.51
C VAL A 594 6.79 8.03 26.87
N LYS A 595 5.64 7.82 27.54
CA LYS A 595 5.58 7.09 28.82
C LYS A 595 5.25 5.62 28.56
N ILE A 596 6.21 4.73 28.88
CA ILE A 596 5.95 3.29 28.84
C ILE A 596 5.24 2.86 30.11
N VAL A 597 4.10 2.18 29.95
CA VAL A 597 3.38 1.52 31.04
C VAL A 597 3.79 0.05 31.06
N LYS A 598 4.28 -0.40 32.21
CA LYS A 598 4.49 -1.83 32.43
C LYS A 598 3.23 -2.38 33.08
N ASN A 599 2.61 -3.38 32.45
CA ASN A 599 1.60 -4.15 33.16
C ASN A 599 2.28 -4.89 34.30
N LYS A 600 1.65 -4.80 35.50
CA LYS A 600 2.12 -5.46 36.71
C LYS A 600 1.94 -6.98 36.61
#